data_391db4e696c44071fd166a9648f12b5e
#
_entry.id   391db4e696c44071fd166a9648f12b5e
#
_cell.length_a   1.000
_cell.length_b   1.000
_cell.length_c   1.000
_cell.angle_alpha   90.00
_cell.angle_beta   90.00
_cell.angle_gamma   90.00
#
_symmetry.space_group_name_H-M   'P 1'
#
loop_
_entity.id
_entity.type
_entity.pdbx_description
1 polymer ?
#
loop_
_entity_poly.entity_id
_entity_poly.type
_entity_poly.pdbx_seq_one_letter_code
_entity_poly.pdbx_strand_id
1 'polypeptide(L)'
;MKERGVLTARTAICRAIAVIALFAASDTNAASIRDEQRCLALNLYFEARGEGRSGMIAVGWTVLNRIRSHDFPATPCAVVREGGERPPCQFSWWCDGKSDRPRNQRSWNQAMLISAQLLTNPPPDPTAGALFFHGTQIRPPFKRLRTRTVRIGSHIFYR
;
A
#
# COMPACT_ATOMS: atom_id res chain seq x y z
N MET A 1 -26.57 -42.61 -47.40
CA MET A 1 -26.09 -43.18 -46.10
C MET A 1 -25.00 -42.28 -45.57
N LYS A 2 -25.43 -41.43 -44.71
CA LYS A 2 -25.07 -41.20 -43.31
C LYS A 2 -23.64 -40.67 -43.06
N GLU A 3 -23.46 -39.37 -43.18
CA GLU A 3 -22.39 -38.63 -42.46
C GLU A 3 -23.05 -37.76 -41.40
N ARG A 4 -23.10 -38.24 -40.17
CA ARG A 4 -23.45 -37.45 -38.95
C ARG A 4 -22.45 -37.80 -37.86
N GLY A 5 -21.75 -36.75 -37.33
CA GLY A 5 -21.30 -36.87 -35.98
C GLY A 5 -19.86 -36.56 -35.62
N VAL A 6 -19.25 -35.48 -36.15
CA VAL A 6 -17.92 -35.04 -35.66
C VAL A 6 -17.89 -33.57 -35.17
N LEU A 7 -19.03 -32.83 -35.30
CA LEU A 7 -18.99 -31.36 -35.07
C LEU A 7 -19.32 -30.91 -33.63
N THR A 8 -19.75 -31.82 -32.75
CA THR A 8 -20.28 -31.43 -31.41
C THR A 8 -19.24 -31.46 -30.27
N ALA A 9 -18.15 -32.19 -30.42
CA ALA A 9 -17.16 -32.34 -29.35
C ALA A 9 -16.17 -31.17 -29.26
N ARG A 10 -15.82 -30.53 -30.39
CA ARG A 10 -14.83 -29.44 -30.40
C ARG A 10 -15.35 -28.11 -29.84
N THR A 11 -16.63 -27.82 -30.01
CA THR A 11 -17.25 -26.58 -29.49
C THR A 11 -17.49 -26.59 -27.98
N ALA A 12 -17.72 -27.76 -27.38
CA ALA A 12 -17.90 -27.88 -25.93
C ALA A 12 -16.58 -27.69 -25.15
N ILE A 13 -15.46 -28.19 -25.68
CA ILE A 13 -14.15 -28.07 -25.04
C ILE A 13 -13.65 -26.62 -25.05
N CYS A 14 -13.82 -25.86 -26.13
CA CYS A 14 -13.45 -24.46 -26.19
C CYS A 14 -14.22 -23.57 -25.22
N ARG A 15 -15.52 -23.85 -24.95
CA ARG A 15 -16.32 -23.08 -23.99
C ARG A 15 -15.92 -23.35 -22.54
N ALA A 16 -15.56 -24.59 -22.20
CA ALA A 16 -15.10 -24.95 -20.86
C ALA A 16 -13.76 -24.31 -20.49
N ILE A 17 -12.81 -24.25 -21.43
CA ILE A 17 -11.50 -23.63 -21.21
C ILE A 17 -11.61 -22.11 -21.03
N ALA A 18 -12.48 -21.43 -21.78
CA ALA A 18 -12.67 -19.97 -21.66
C ALA A 18 -13.26 -19.57 -20.29
N VAL A 19 -14.16 -20.38 -19.70
CA VAL A 19 -14.75 -20.11 -18.38
C VAL A 19 -13.73 -20.31 -17.27
N ILE A 20 -12.88 -21.33 -17.32
CA ILE A 20 -11.83 -21.58 -16.32
C ILE A 20 -10.78 -20.46 -16.31
N ALA A 21 -10.39 -19.95 -17.47
CA ALA A 21 -9.42 -18.85 -17.58
C ALA A 21 -9.94 -17.52 -16.97
N LEU A 22 -11.23 -17.24 -17.08
CA LEU A 22 -11.86 -16.05 -16.48
C LEU A 22 -11.87 -16.09 -14.94
N PHE A 23 -12.08 -17.25 -14.32
CA PHE A 23 -12.06 -17.40 -12.86
C PHE A 23 -10.63 -17.28 -12.29
N ALA A 24 -9.61 -17.82 -12.95
CA ALA A 24 -8.23 -17.73 -12.50
C ALA A 24 -7.68 -16.28 -12.53
N ALA A 25 -8.07 -15.45 -13.50
CA ALA A 25 -7.67 -14.05 -13.59
C ALA A 25 -8.27 -13.17 -12.46
N SER A 26 -9.45 -13.51 -11.97
CA SER A 26 -10.12 -12.78 -10.90
C SER A 26 -9.45 -13.01 -9.54
N ASP A 27 -8.98 -14.22 -9.27
CA ASP A 27 -8.33 -14.57 -7.99
C ASP A 27 -6.94 -13.95 -7.86
N THR A 28 -6.17 -13.88 -8.94
CA THR A 28 -4.83 -13.25 -8.92
C THR A 28 -4.90 -11.74 -8.70
N ASN A 29 -5.88 -11.05 -9.28
CA ASN A 29 -6.08 -9.63 -9.06
C ASN A 29 -6.53 -9.32 -7.62
N ALA A 30 -7.43 -10.10 -7.07
CA ALA A 30 -7.88 -9.96 -5.69
C ALA A 30 -6.75 -10.23 -4.67
N ALA A 31 -5.87 -11.18 -4.93
CA ALA A 31 -4.69 -11.46 -4.12
C ALA A 31 -3.72 -10.25 -4.13
N SER A 32 -3.42 -9.71 -5.33
CA SER A 32 -2.56 -8.52 -5.49
C SER A 32 -3.09 -7.30 -4.72
N ILE A 33 -4.40 -7.02 -4.81
CA ILE A 33 -5.02 -5.89 -4.08
C ILE A 33 -4.91 -6.07 -2.56
N ARG A 34 -5.07 -7.30 -2.06
CA ARG A 34 -4.92 -7.59 -0.62
C ARG A 34 -3.48 -7.40 -0.15
N ASP A 35 -2.50 -7.74 -0.97
CA ASP A 35 -1.09 -7.56 -0.66
C ASP A 35 -0.72 -6.08 -0.60
N GLU A 36 -1.19 -5.26 -1.55
CA GLU A 36 -0.98 -3.82 -1.56
C GLU A 36 -1.61 -3.14 -0.34
N GLN A 37 -2.84 -3.54 0.02
CA GLN A 37 -3.50 -3.08 1.24
C GLN A 37 -2.71 -3.46 2.49
N ARG A 38 -2.19 -4.69 2.55
CA ARG A 38 -1.39 -5.18 3.68
C ARG A 38 -0.09 -4.42 3.82
N CYS A 39 0.62 -4.12 2.74
CA CYS A 39 1.83 -3.30 2.77
C CYS A 39 1.54 -1.91 3.34
N LEU A 40 0.49 -1.24 2.84
CA LEU A 40 0.07 0.06 3.38
C LEU A 40 -0.29 -0.04 4.86
N ALA A 41 -1.07 -1.05 5.27
CA ALA A 41 -1.45 -1.25 6.66
C ALA A 41 -0.25 -1.47 7.59
N LEU A 42 0.76 -2.24 7.16
CA LEU A 42 2.00 -2.43 7.91
C LEU A 42 2.71 -1.09 8.12
N ASN A 43 2.80 -0.27 7.07
CA ASN A 43 3.40 1.06 7.18
C ASN A 43 2.64 1.95 8.16
N LEU A 44 1.30 2.00 8.09
CA LEU A 44 0.48 2.75 9.05
C LEU A 44 0.67 2.26 10.48
N TYR A 45 0.77 0.94 10.67
CA TYR A 45 0.97 0.33 11.99
C TYR A 45 2.32 0.71 12.59
N PHE A 46 3.42 0.52 11.86
CA PHE A 46 4.75 0.74 12.40
C PHE A 46 5.09 2.22 12.55
N GLU A 47 4.67 3.07 11.62
CA GLU A 47 4.96 4.50 11.64
C GLU A 47 4.00 5.31 12.52
N ALA A 48 2.72 4.92 12.64
CA ALA A 48 1.71 5.80 13.19
C ALA A 48 0.73 5.17 14.18
N ARG A 49 0.97 3.95 14.71
CA ARG A 49 0.03 3.31 15.65
C ARG A 49 -0.21 4.12 16.93
N GLY A 50 0.76 4.94 17.35
CA GLY A 50 0.66 5.83 18.52
C GLY A 50 -0.02 7.17 18.23
N GLU A 51 -0.24 7.51 16.97
CA GLU A 51 -0.77 8.81 16.53
C GLU A 51 -2.29 8.81 16.30
N GLY A 52 -2.95 7.68 16.55
CA GLY A 52 -4.37 7.52 16.31
C GLY A 52 -4.75 7.54 14.82
N ARG A 53 -6.06 7.73 14.57
CA ARG A 53 -6.60 7.70 13.19
C ARG A 53 -6.02 8.80 12.30
N SER A 54 -5.91 10.03 12.79
CA SER A 54 -5.43 11.18 12.02
C SER A 54 -3.97 11.03 11.58
N GLY A 55 -3.11 10.53 12.46
CA GLY A 55 -1.72 10.26 12.13
C GLY A 55 -1.57 9.13 11.12
N MET A 56 -2.34 8.04 11.27
CA MET A 56 -2.36 6.95 10.28
C MET A 56 -2.82 7.44 8.91
N ILE A 57 -3.88 8.26 8.83
CA ILE A 57 -4.34 8.85 7.55
C ILE A 57 -3.24 9.72 6.93
N ALA A 58 -2.57 10.55 7.71
CA ALA A 58 -1.53 11.45 7.22
C ALA A 58 -0.30 10.67 6.68
N VAL A 59 0.17 9.65 7.41
CA VAL A 59 1.24 8.76 6.93
C VAL A 59 0.82 8.01 5.67
N GLY A 60 -0.41 7.52 5.62
CA GLY A 60 -0.94 6.83 4.44
C GLY A 60 -1.03 7.75 3.22
N TRP A 61 -1.43 9.01 3.41
CA TRP A 61 -1.43 10.00 2.34
C TRP A 61 -0.03 10.28 1.78
N THR A 62 1.00 10.25 2.62
CA THR A 62 2.38 10.36 2.12
C THR A 62 2.72 9.23 1.15
N VAL A 63 2.29 7.99 1.42
CA VAL A 63 2.45 6.87 0.47
C VAL A 63 1.63 7.11 -0.80
N LEU A 64 0.37 7.53 -0.70
CA LEU A 64 -0.47 7.82 -1.88
C LEU A 64 0.10 8.98 -2.72
N ASN A 65 0.63 10.03 -2.10
CA ASN A 65 1.27 11.14 -2.81
C ASN A 65 2.53 10.68 -3.56
N ARG A 66 3.32 9.79 -2.96
CA ARG A 66 4.48 9.18 -3.63
C ARG A 66 4.08 8.38 -4.86
N ILE A 67 3.06 7.52 -4.75
CA ILE A 67 2.53 6.74 -5.89
C ILE A 67 2.10 7.67 -7.05
N ARG A 68 1.63 8.87 -6.77
CA ARG A 68 1.24 9.88 -7.76
C ARG A 68 2.41 10.71 -8.31
N SER A 69 3.56 10.64 -7.69
CA SER A 69 4.79 11.32 -8.11
C SER A 69 5.62 10.41 -9.00
N HIS A 70 6.20 10.97 -10.08
CA HIS A 70 7.10 10.23 -10.97
C HIS A 70 8.44 9.87 -10.33
N ASP A 71 8.76 10.47 -9.17
CA ASP A 71 10.02 10.24 -8.45
C ASP A 71 9.99 8.98 -7.56
N PHE A 72 8.84 8.32 -7.45
CA PHE A 72 8.64 7.17 -6.55
C PHE A 72 7.99 5.99 -7.27
N PRO A 73 8.07 4.77 -6.68
CA PRO A 73 7.39 3.60 -7.21
C PRO A 73 5.87 3.78 -7.26
N ALA A 74 5.21 3.08 -8.19
CA ALA A 74 3.79 3.26 -8.52
C ALA A 74 2.82 2.44 -7.66
N THR A 75 3.28 1.64 -6.69
CA THR A 75 2.40 0.83 -5.85
C THR A 75 2.72 0.98 -4.36
N PRO A 76 1.75 0.79 -3.45
CA PRO A 76 1.96 0.83 -2.01
C PRO A 76 3.11 -0.06 -1.52
N CYS A 77 3.14 -1.33 -1.95
CA CYS A 77 4.21 -2.25 -1.57
C CYS A 77 5.58 -1.79 -2.05
N ALA A 78 5.67 -1.30 -3.29
CA ALA A 78 6.93 -0.84 -3.86
C ALA A 78 7.45 0.42 -3.16
N VAL A 79 6.57 1.39 -2.83
CA VAL A 79 6.92 2.58 -2.03
C VAL A 79 7.37 2.20 -0.61
N VAL A 80 6.65 1.28 0.04
CA VAL A 80 6.93 0.90 1.43
C VAL A 80 8.25 0.12 1.55
N ARG A 81 8.59 -0.69 0.55
CA ARG A 81 9.79 -1.52 0.52
C ARG A 81 10.97 -0.90 -0.23
N GLU A 82 10.84 0.34 -0.63
CA GLU A 82 11.89 1.05 -1.36
C GLU A 82 13.21 1.08 -0.55
N GLY A 83 14.33 0.79 -1.22
CA GLY A 83 15.66 0.66 -0.63
C GLY A 83 16.00 -0.75 -0.16
N GLY A 84 15.03 -1.70 -0.17
CA GLY A 84 15.24 -3.10 0.19
C GLY A 84 15.28 -3.38 1.70
N GLU A 85 15.72 -4.59 2.07
CA GLU A 85 15.71 -5.08 3.46
C GLU A 85 16.99 -4.74 4.24
N ARG A 86 17.85 -3.89 3.70
CA ARG A 86 19.08 -3.43 4.35
C ARG A 86 19.18 -1.91 4.26
N PRO A 87 19.64 -1.23 5.31
CA PRO A 87 19.82 0.21 5.27
C PRO A 87 20.75 0.67 4.14
N PRO A 88 20.44 1.81 3.49
CA PRO A 88 19.33 2.72 3.74
C PRO A 88 18.02 2.25 3.09
N CYS A 89 16.92 2.30 3.84
CA CYS A 89 15.58 2.01 3.34
C CYS A 89 14.63 3.19 3.61
N GLN A 90 13.50 3.24 2.90
CA GLN A 90 12.54 4.34 2.97
C GLN A 90 11.84 4.41 4.33
N PHE A 91 11.47 3.25 4.89
CA PHE A 91 10.86 3.12 6.21
C PHE A 91 11.71 2.20 7.07
N SER A 92 12.24 2.72 8.18
CA SER A 92 13.25 2.03 8.98
C SER A 92 12.79 0.68 9.54
N TRP A 93 11.50 0.51 9.82
CA TRP A 93 10.95 -0.75 10.33
C TRP A 93 11.10 -1.91 9.32
N TRP A 94 11.12 -1.62 8.00
CA TRP A 94 11.27 -2.63 6.95
C TRP A 94 12.69 -3.23 6.89
N CYS A 95 13.70 -2.48 7.30
CA CYS A 95 15.09 -2.90 7.19
C CYS A 95 15.87 -2.94 8.53
N ASP A 96 15.16 -2.89 9.67
CA ASP A 96 15.80 -2.91 10.99
C ASP A 96 16.13 -4.32 11.51
N GLY A 97 15.84 -5.35 10.71
CA GLY A 97 16.10 -6.76 11.02
C GLY A 97 15.19 -7.34 12.10
N LYS A 98 14.14 -6.63 12.53
CA LYS A 98 13.17 -7.11 13.50
C LYS A 98 11.96 -7.74 12.81
N SER A 99 11.11 -8.37 13.61
CA SER A 99 9.88 -8.99 13.10
C SER A 99 8.83 -7.96 12.74
N ASP A 100 8.35 -7.99 11.49
CA ASP A 100 7.26 -7.14 10.97
C ASP A 100 5.86 -7.67 11.30
N ARG A 101 5.74 -8.47 12.36
CA ARG A 101 4.44 -8.95 12.83
C ARG A 101 3.80 -7.93 13.76
N PRO A 102 2.61 -7.40 13.44
CA PRO A 102 1.86 -6.54 14.35
C PRO A 102 1.49 -7.29 15.64
N ARG A 103 1.88 -6.76 16.79
CA ARG A 103 1.61 -7.37 18.12
C ARG A 103 0.37 -6.80 18.79
N ASN A 104 -0.04 -5.58 18.45
CA ASN A 104 -1.24 -4.94 18.97
C ASN A 104 -2.39 -5.12 17.99
N GLN A 105 -3.30 -6.04 18.28
CA GLN A 105 -4.41 -6.39 17.39
C GLN A 105 -5.36 -5.21 17.13
N ARG A 106 -5.62 -4.37 18.14
CA ARG A 106 -6.51 -3.19 17.97
C ARG A 106 -5.92 -2.19 16.98
N SER A 107 -4.65 -1.85 17.14
CA SER A 107 -3.96 -0.93 16.21
C SER A 107 -3.80 -1.54 14.82
N TRP A 108 -3.59 -2.86 14.72
CA TRP A 108 -3.55 -3.56 13.45
C TRP A 108 -4.87 -3.52 12.70
N ASN A 109 -5.98 -3.83 13.39
CA ASN A 109 -7.31 -3.76 12.79
C ASN A 109 -7.63 -2.33 12.32
N GLN A 110 -7.25 -1.31 13.09
CA GLN A 110 -7.39 0.08 12.69
C GLN A 110 -6.57 0.41 11.45
N ALA A 111 -5.31 -0.04 11.36
CA ALA A 111 -4.45 0.16 10.20
C ALA A 111 -5.03 -0.52 8.95
N MET A 112 -5.56 -1.74 9.07
CA MET A 112 -6.23 -2.46 7.98
C MET A 112 -7.48 -1.72 7.48
N LEU A 113 -8.32 -1.20 8.36
CA LEU A 113 -9.51 -0.43 7.97
C LEU A 113 -9.13 0.89 7.27
N ILE A 114 -8.14 1.60 7.81
CA ILE A 114 -7.69 2.87 7.23
C ILE A 114 -7.02 2.64 5.87
N SER A 115 -6.19 1.59 5.73
CA SER A 115 -5.55 1.26 4.45
C SER A 115 -6.57 0.91 3.38
N ALA A 116 -7.61 0.12 3.71
CA ALA A 116 -8.70 -0.15 2.79
C ALA A 116 -9.40 1.14 2.34
N GLN A 117 -9.75 2.02 3.29
CA GLN A 117 -10.37 3.31 2.99
C GLN A 117 -9.49 4.17 2.08
N LEU A 118 -8.19 4.27 2.38
CA LEU A 118 -7.25 5.08 1.59
C LEU A 118 -7.11 4.58 0.14
N LEU A 119 -7.21 3.28 -0.09
CA LEU A 119 -7.09 2.68 -1.43
C LEU A 119 -8.39 2.73 -2.23
N THR A 120 -9.56 2.78 -1.59
CA THR A 120 -10.86 2.72 -2.29
C THR A 120 -11.57 4.07 -2.36
N ASN A 121 -11.63 4.79 -1.24
CA ASN A 121 -12.30 6.09 -1.11
C ASN A 121 -11.53 6.96 -0.10
N PRO A 122 -10.37 7.50 -0.49
CA PRO A 122 -9.53 8.27 0.41
C PRO A 122 -10.22 9.56 0.86
N PRO A 123 -10.16 9.92 2.15
CA PRO A 123 -10.60 11.22 2.62
C PRO A 123 -9.69 12.32 2.04
N PRO A 124 -10.05 13.61 2.12
CA PRO A 124 -9.18 14.70 1.71
C PRO A 124 -7.78 14.59 2.31
N ASP A 125 -6.75 14.93 1.53
CA ASP A 125 -5.35 14.87 1.97
C ASP A 125 -5.07 15.93 3.06
N PRO A 126 -4.80 15.52 4.31
CA PRO A 126 -4.51 16.44 5.39
C PRO A 126 -3.05 16.93 5.36
N THR A 127 -2.22 16.39 4.48
CA THR A 127 -0.77 16.67 4.44
C THR A 127 -0.38 17.73 3.44
N ALA A 128 -1.34 18.22 2.63
CA ALA A 128 -1.12 19.19 1.56
C ALA A 128 -0.06 18.72 0.55
N GLY A 129 -0.17 17.48 0.09
CA GLY A 129 0.71 16.90 -0.92
C GLY A 129 2.09 16.48 -0.40
N ALA A 130 2.23 16.21 0.90
CA ALA A 130 3.52 15.83 1.46
C ALA A 130 4.06 14.51 0.91
N LEU A 131 5.36 14.48 0.61
CA LEU A 131 6.11 13.32 0.18
C LEU A 131 7.05 12.79 1.26
N PHE A 132 7.34 13.60 2.30
CA PHE A 132 8.27 13.28 3.38
C PHE A 132 7.66 13.63 4.72
N PHE A 133 8.06 12.90 5.76
CA PHE A 133 7.75 13.25 7.14
C PHE A 133 8.87 12.78 8.09
N HIS A 134 8.87 13.30 9.30
CA HIS A 134 9.68 12.81 10.41
C HIS A 134 9.01 13.08 11.75
N GLY A 135 9.37 12.34 12.77
CA GLY A 135 8.96 12.60 14.15
C GLY A 135 9.53 13.93 14.66
N THR A 136 8.79 14.65 15.51
CA THR A 136 9.17 15.97 16.03
C THR A 136 10.52 16.00 16.77
N GLN A 137 10.94 14.86 17.32
CA GLN A 137 12.22 14.69 18.03
C GLN A 137 13.41 14.46 17.10
N ILE A 138 13.18 14.22 15.81
CA ILE A 138 14.23 13.97 14.82
C ILE A 138 14.52 15.25 14.03
N ARG A 139 15.77 15.47 13.65
CA ARG A 139 16.20 16.60 12.81
C ARG A 139 16.88 16.07 11.54
N PRO A 140 16.09 15.63 10.53
CA PRO A 140 16.67 15.05 9.33
C PRO A 140 17.39 16.11 8.48
N PRO A 141 18.43 15.74 7.72
CA PRO A 141 19.17 16.66 6.85
C PRO A 141 18.29 17.36 5.82
N PHE A 142 17.29 16.63 5.27
CA PHE A 142 16.39 17.14 4.23
C PHE A 142 15.48 18.29 4.70
N LYS A 143 15.32 18.53 6.00
CA LYS A 143 14.46 19.57 6.57
C LYS A 143 14.72 20.96 5.98
N ARG A 144 15.99 21.27 5.65
CA ARG A 144 16.39 22.57 5.08
C ARG A 144 16.13 22.66 3.58
N LEU A 145 15.94 21.52 2.90
CA LEU A 145 15.80 21.41 1.45
C LEU A 145 14.35 21.23 1.00
N ARG A 146 13.41 21.07 1.95
CA ARG A 146 12.01 20.75 1.68
C ARG A 146 11.07 21.76 2.29
N THR A 147 9.96 22.05 1.60
CA THR A 147 8.92 22.95 2.12
C THR A 147 8.07 22.20 3.13
N ARG A 148 8.06 22.69 4.38
CA ARG A 148 7.16 22.18 5.42
C ARG A 148 5.71 22.50 5.05
N THR A 149 4.83 21.51 5.14
CA THR A 149 3.39 21.64 4.86
C THR A 149 2.58 21.76 6.16
N VAL A 150 2.63 20.73 7.01
CA VAL A 150 1.79 20.65 8.22
C VAL A 150 2.48 19.85 9.32
N ARG A 151 1.99 20.01 10.55
CA ARG A 151 2.26 19.09 11.67
C ARG A 151 0.97 18.40 12.08
N ILE A 152 1.00 17.06 12.18
CA ILE A 152 -0.11 16.24 12.64
C ILE A 152 0.45 15.30 13.71
N GLY A 153 -0.07 15.41 14.94
CA GLY A 153 0.47 14.67 16.08
C GLY A 153 1.95 14.96 16.32
N SER A 154 2.74 13.92 16.44
CA SER A 154 4.20 13.99 16.59
C SER A 154 4.96 13.97 15.26
N HIS A 155 4.28 14.06 14.10
CA HIS A 155 4.91 14.10 12.79
C HIS A 155 4.88 15.50 12.15
N ILE A 156 5.96 15.87 11.45
CA ILE A 156 6.07 17.06 10.63
C ILE A 156 6.21 16.61 9.18
N PHE A 157 5.38 17.15 8.29
CA PHE A 157 5.25 16.77 6.89
C PHE A 157 5.88 17.81 5.95
N TYR A 158 6.40 17.34 4.80
CA TYR A 158 7.13 18.16 3.81
C TYR A 158 6.85 17.68 2.38
N ARG A 159 6.95 18.61 1.44
CA ARG A 159 6.96 18.36 0.00
C ARG A 159 8.22 18.92 -0.65
#